data_1442c003b2ba780ed279dd85f5660647
#
_entry.id   1442c003b2ba780ed279dd85f5660647
#
_cell.length_a   1.000
_cell.length_b   1.000
_cell.length_c   1.000
_cell.angle_alpha   90.00
_cell.angle_beta   90.00
_cell.angle_gamma   90.00
#
_symmetry.space_group_name_H-M   'P 1'
#
loop_
_entity.id
_entity.type
_entity.pdbx_description
1 polymer ?
#
loop_
_entity_poly.entity_id
_entity_poly.type
_entity_poly.pdbx_seq_one_letter_code
_entity_poly.pdbx_strand_id
1 'polypeptide(L)'
;NIHITFEKNCIDLDIKNGICHFEDQQTKEKSSVQSDLILSADGAFSAARLALQTKSDRFEYSQSYLDQGYKELTIPAGPNGTYLLEKEALHIWPRNNYMMIALPNLDGTFTCTLFFPFEGEVSFNSLKTREQVQAFLSKDFADVFAISPQIVDEYMANPNGSLVTVRSYPWSYEDKLGLLGDASHAIVPFFGQGMNSGFEDCFELGKLMDQYPGDWKTILSEFQISRKPNADAIADMALENFIEMRDKVADQKFLLRKKIEQKLSKQYPENYISKYSLVSFGTAPYKDALAMG
;
A
#
# COMPACT_ATOMS: atom_id res chain seq x y z
N ASN A 1 -9.62 29.13 0.97
CA ASN A 1 -10.28 28.53 -0.21
C ASN A 1 -9.41 27.40 -0.72
N ILE A 2 -10.01 26.24 -1.03
CA ILE A 2 -9.33 25.10 -1.62
C ILE A 2 -9.73 25.04 -3.09
N HIS A 3 -8.75 24.97 -3.99
CA HIS A 3 -8.95 24.66 -5.40
C HIS A 3 -8.50 23.23 -5.67
N ILE A 4 -9.38 22.43 -6.30
CA ILE A 4 -9.06 21.06 -6.73
C ILE A 4 -9.09 21.07 -8.25
N THR A 5 -8.01 20.58 -8.86
CA THR A 5 -7.91 20.44 -10.32
C THR A 5 -7.62 18.97 -10.62
N PHE A 6 -8.46 18.35 -11.42
CA PHE A 6 -8.33 16.96 -11.86
C PHE A 6 -7.62 16.87 -13.20
N GLU A 7 -7.29 15.64 -13.62
CA GLU A 7 -6.68 15.30 -14.92
C GLU A 7 -5.29 15.94 -15.14
N LYS A 8 -4.61 16.37 -14.08
CA LYS A 8 -3.29 16.99 -14.13
C LYS A 8 -2.23 16.06 -13.57
N ASN A 9 -1.39 15.52 -14.46
CA ASN A 9 -0.23 14.73 -14.08
C ASN A 9 0.96 15.65 -13.83
N CYS A 10 1.54 15.61 -12.63
CA CYS A 10 2.78 16.31 -12.33
C CYS A 10 3.94 15.62 -13.05
N ILE A 11 4.63 16.34 -13.92
CA ILE A 11 5.68 15.76 -14.78
C ILE A 11 7.09 16.22 -14.40
N ASP A 12 7.21 17.35 -13.72
CA ASP A 12 8.51 17.87 -13.27
C ASP A 12 8.31 18.99 -12.23
N LEU A 13 9.35 19.30 -11.45
CA LEU A 13 9.37 20.40 -10.48
C LEU A 13 10.67 21.21 -10.57
N ASP A 14 10.53 22.54 -10.63
CA ASP A 14 11.61 23.45 -10.27
C ASP A 14 11.48 23.80 -8.77
N ILE A 15 12.11 22.97 -7.95
CA ILE A 15 11.98 23.08 -6.48
C ILE A 15 12.49 24.41 -5.96
N LYS A 16 13.58 24.96 -6.54
CA LYS A 16 14.19 26.22 -6.08
C LYS A 16 13.24 27.40 -6.24
N ASN A 17 12.49 27.42 -7.34
CA ASN A 17 11.55 28.47 -7.67
C ASN A 17 10.10 28.14 -7.23
N GLY A 18 9.86 26.97 -6.65
CA GLY A 18 8.53 26.53 -6.20
C GLY A 18 7.54 26.32 -7.37
N ILE A 19 8.01 25.83 -8.52
CA ILE A 19 7.18 25.65 -9.71
C ILE A 19 6.93 24.16 -9.96
N CYS A 20 5.65 23.77 -10.04
CA CYS A 20 5.23 22.45 -10.49
C CYS A 20 4.79 22.52 -11.95
N HIS A 21 5.26 21.58 -12.76
CA HIS A 21 4.89 21.42 -14.16
C HIS A 21 3.91 20.26 -14.32
N PHE A 22 2.79 20.51 -14.97
CA PHE A 22 1.73 19.53 -15.17
C PHE A 22 1.44 19.32 -16.64
N GLU A 23 1.01 18.10 -16.97
CA GLU A 23 0.44 17.75 -18.26
C GLU A 23 -1.00 17.26 -18.03
N ASP A 24 -1.92 17.82 -18.80
CA ASP A 24 -3.31 17.37 -18.82
C ASP A 24 -3.39 15.97 -19.46
N GLN A 25 -4.04 15.03 -18.77
CA GLN A 25 -4.07 13.63 -19.22
C GLN A 25 -4.87 13.43 -20.50
N GLN A 26 -5.87 14.28 -20.76
CA GLN A 26 -6.75 14.19 -21.93
C GLN A 26 -6.22 15.01 -23.09
N THR A 27 -5.93 16.32 -22.86
CA THR A 27 -5.55 17.27 -23.93
C THR A 27 -4.06 17.29 -24.22
N LYS A 28 -3.22 16.76 -23.31
CA LYS A 28 -1.77 16.84 -23.35
C LYS A 28 -1.19 18.27 -23.25
N GLU A 29 -2.02 19.22 -22.92
CA GLU A 29 -1.59 20.60 -22.67
C GLU A 29 -0.75 20.70 -21.40
N LYS A 30 0.35 21.45 -21.49
CA LYS A 30 1.24 21.70 -20.36
C LYS A 30 0.85 22.98 -19.64
N SER A 31 0.93 22.96 -18.32
CA SER A 31 0.68 24.09 -17.46
C SER A 31 1.66 24.10 -16.29
N SER A 32 1.78 25.25 -15.63
CA SER A 32 2.65 25.38 -14.46
C SER A 32 1.96 26.15 -13.37
N VAL A 33 2.24 25.77 -12.12
CA VAL A 33 1.75 26.45 -10.92
C VAL A 33 2.94 26.79 -10.05
N GLN A 34 3.03 28.03 -9.61
CA GLN A 34 4.03 28.48 -8.65
C GLN A 34 3.42 28.58 -7.25
N SER A 35 4.14 28.14 -6.24
CA SER A 35 3.73 28.16 -4.84
C SER A 35 4.93 28.39 -3.91
N ASP A 36 4.65 28.88 -2.72
CA ASP A 36 5.66 29.08 -1.67
C ASP A 36 6.13 27.75 -1.06
N LEU A 37 5.22 26.77 -1.00
CA LEU A 37 5.45 25.42 -0.50
C LEU A 37 4.76 24.39 -1.38
N ILE A 38 5.43 23.27 -1.62
CA ILE A 38 4.91 22.09 -2.30
C ILE A 38 4.89 20.93 -1.30
N LEU A 39 3.72 20.35 -1.06
CA LEU A 39 3.57 19.08 -0.36
C LEU A 39 3.16 18.03 -1.39
N SER A 40 4.04 17.08 -1.66
CA SER A 40 3.82 16.11 -2.73
C SER A 40 3.44 14.75 -2.16
N ALA A 41 2.27 14.25 -2.59
CA ALA A 41 1.75 12.91 -2.33
C ALA A 41 1.43 12.20 -3.66
N ASP A 42 2.35 12.31 -4.64
CA ASP A 42 2.19 11.89 -6.03
C ASP A 42 2.54 10.41 -6.27
N GLY A 43 2.57 9.62 -5.18
CA GLY A 43 2.61 8.15 -5.23
C GLY A 43 4.00 7.55 -5.42
N ALA A 44 4.03 6.22 -5.57
CA ALA A 44 5.27 5.43 -5.61
C ALA A 44 6.22 5.83 -6.76
N PHE A 45 5.70 6.41 -7.84
CA PHE A 45 6.46 6.87 -9.00
C PHE A 45 6.61 8.40 -9.05
N SER A 46 6.75 9.01 -7.90
CA SER A 46 6.76 10.45 -7.65
C SER A 46 7.73 11.23 -8.53
N ALA A 47 7.21 12.21 -9.25
CA ALA A 47 8.00 13.21 -9.98
C ALA A 47 8.71 14.17 -9.01
N ALA A 48 8.05 14.51 -7.89
CA ALA A 48 8.64 15.35 -6.86
C ALA A 48 9.85 14.69 -6.20
N ARG A 49 9.79 13.39 -5.90
CA ARG A 49 10.94 12.64 -5.37
C ARG A 49 12.10 12.62 -6.38
N LEU A 50 11.82 12.40 -7.67
CA LEU A 50 12.83 12.44 -8.71
C LEU A 50 13.51 13.83 -8.80
N ALA A 51 12.72 14.89 -8.76
CA ALA A 51 13.24 16.26 -8.74
C ALA A 51 14.10 16.52 -7.50
N LEU A 52 13.66 16.06 -6.32
CA LEU A 52 14.41 16.16 -5.06
C LEU A 52 15.74 15.40 -5.14
N GLN A 53 15.75 14.19 -5.70
CA GLN A 53 16.96 13.39 -5.89
C GLN A 53 18.01 14.11 -6.75
N THR A 54 17.59 14.84 -7.78
CA THR A 54 18.51 15.57 -8.67
C THR A 54 19.07 16.85 -8.06
N LYS A 55 18.48 17.35 -6.97
CA LYS A 55 18.88 18.61 -6.30
C LYS A 55 19.57 18.40 -4.97
N SER A 56 19.49 17.22 -4.38
CA SER A 56 20.11 16.90 -3.10
C SER A 56 21.54 16.41 -3.30
N ASP A 57 22.49 16.90 -2.52
CA ASP A 57 23.87 16.42 -2.56
C ASP A 57 24.01 14.97 -2.11
N ARG A 58 23.15 14.56 -1.16
CA ARG A 58 23.04 13.19 -0.69
C ARG A 58 21.57 12.79 -0.67
N PHE A 59 21.22 11.82 -1.48
CA PHE A 59 19.87 11.24 -1.53
C PHE A 59 19.96 9.72 -1.47
N GLU A 60 19.38 9.14 -0.45
CA GLU A 60 19.24 7.70 -0.32
C GLU A 60 17.92 7.28 -1.01
N TYR A 61 18.02 6.31 -1.90
CA TYR A 61 16.85 5.82 -2.61
C TYR A 61 16.97 4.34 -2.90
N SER A 62 15.93 3.61 -2.58
CA SER A 62 15.72 2.26 -3.07
C SER A 62 14.29 2.07 -3.54
N GLN A 63 14.15 1.37 -4.65
CA GLN A 63 12.88 0.92 -5.19
C GLN A 63 13.01 -0.56 -5.51
N SER A 64 12.26 -1.38 -4.81
CA SER A 64 12.30 -2.83 -4.99
C SER A 64 10.92 -3.37 -5.35
N TYR A 65 10.90 -4.41 -6.16
CA TYR A 65 9.69 -5.08 -6.60
C TYR A 65 9.69 -6.52 -6.11
N LEU A 66 8.52 -7.03 -5.80
CA LEU A 66 8.34 -8.46 -5.65
C LEU A 66 8.19 -9.13 -7.02
N ASP A 67 8.56 -10.39 -7.12
CA ASP A 67 8.36 -11.21 -8.33
C ASP A 67 6.88 -11.47 -8.64
N GLN A 68 6.01 -11.19 -7.67
CA GLN A 68 4.57 -11.20 -7.79
C GLN A 68 4.05 -9.80 -8.13
N GLY A 69 2.99 -9.77 -8.91
CA GLY A 69 2.10 -8.63 -9.05
C GLY A 69 0.76 -8.90 -8.41
N TYR A 70 -0.19 -8.03 -8.66
CA TYR A 70 -1.56 -8.22 -8.21
C TYR A 70 -2.55 -7.89 -9.32
N LYS A 71 -3.75 -8.45 -9.18
CA LYS A 71 -4.90 -8.14 -10.02
C LYS A 71 -6.12 -7.97 -9.14
N GLU A 72 -6.81 -6.85 -9.32
CA GLU A 72 -8.06 -6.59 -8.63
C GLU A 72 -9.22 -7.27 -9.37
N LEU A 73 -10.06 -7.95 -8.61
CA LEU A 73 -11.21 -8.72 -9.04
C LEU A 73 -12.36 -8.48 -8.07
N THR A 74 -13.59 -8.90 -8.44
CA THR A 74 -14.76 -8.65 -7.61
C THR A 74 -15.59 -9.92 -7.40
N ILE A 75 -16.00 -10.17 -6.15
CA ILE A 75 -17.15 -11.02 -5.88
C ILE A 75 -18.38 -10.12 -5.77
N PRO A 76 -19.41 -10.30 -6.58
CA PRO A 76 -20.60 -9.45 -6.58
C PRO A 76 -21.41 -9.64 -5.31
N ALA A 77 -22.29 -8.68 -5.02
CA ALA A 77 -23.32 -8.86 -4.02
C ALA A 77 -24.31 -9.95 -4.46
N GLY A 78 -24.80 -10.69 -3.50
CA GLY A 78 -25.90 -11.62 -3.70
C GLY A 78 -27.25 -10.91 -3.88
N PRO A 79 -28.34 -11.66 -4.01
CA PRO A 79 -29.69 -11.08 -4.13
C PRO A 79 -29.98 -10.09 -3.01
N ASN A 80 -30.56 -8.95 -3.38
CA ASN A 80 -30.91 -7.85 -2.46
C ASN A 80 -29.70 -7.25 -1.69
N GLY A 81 -28.49 -7.29 -2.26
CA GLY A 81 -27.28 -6.73 -1.65
C GLY A 81 -26.73 -7.58 -0.49
N THR A 82 -27.06 -8.87 -0.45
CA THR A 82 -26.52 -9.78 0.58
C THR A 82 -25.08 -10.15 0.30
N TYR A 83 -24.32 -10.40 1.37
CA TYR A 83 -22.96 -10.90 1.26
C TYR A 83 -22.94 -12.39 0.89
N LEU A 84 -22.13 -12.78 -0.08
CA LEU A 84 -21.94 -14.18 -0.49
C LEU A 84 -20.89 -14.93 0.37
N LEU A 85 -20.10 -14.21 1.14
CA LEU A 85 -19.13 -14.73 2.11
C LEU A 85 -19.36 -14.04 3.47
N GLU A 86 -18.62 -14.47 4.50
CA GLU A 86 -18.68 -13.82 5.82
C GLU A 86 -18.25 -12.35 5.74
N LYS A 87 -19.14 -11.43 6.12
CA LYS A 87 -18.96 -9.98 5.98
C LYS A 87 -18.00 -9.34 6.99
N GLU A 88 -17.69 -10.04 8.09
CA GLU A 88 -16.83 -9.52 9.17
C GLU A 88 -15.45 -10.20 9.17
N ALA A 89 -15.03 -10.71 8.00
CA ALA A 89 -13.79 -11.45 7.87
C ALA A 89 -12.97 -11.02 6.64
N LEU A 90 -11.66 -11.05 6.79
CA LEU A 90 -10.73 -11.11 5.68
C LEU A 90 -10.64 -12.56 5.22
N HIS A 91 -11.02 -12.83 3.98
CA HIS A 91 -10.90 -14.13 3.37
C HIS A 91 -9.54 -14.29 2.70
N ILE A 92 -8.89 -15.44 2.90
CA ILE A 92 -7.57 -15.72 2.34
C ILE A 92 -7.57 -17.13 1.75
N TRP A 93 -7.20 -17.27 0.47
CA TRP A 93 -6.97 -18.53 -0.23
C TRP A 93 -5.49 -18.67 -0.56
N PRO A 94 -4.67 -19.23 0.34
CA PRO A 94 -3.23 -19.45 0.09
C PRO A 94 -3.02 -20.62 -0.87
N ARG A 95 -2.06 -20.48 -1.80
CA ARG A 95 -1.67 -21.50 -2.80
C ARG A 95 -0.15 -21.56 -2.98
N ASN A 96 0.61 -21.55 -1.88
CA ASN A 96 2.07 -21.55 -1.84
C ASN A 96 2.69 -20.32 -2.53
N ASN A 97 2.78 -20.30 -3.86
CA ASN A 97 3.44 -19.22 -4.61
C ASN A 97 2.52 -18.09 -5.00
N TYR A 98 1.23 -18.20 -4.79
CA TYR A 98 0.21 -17.19 -5.03
C TYR A 98 -0.92 -17.28 -4.02
N MET A 99 -1.71 -16.25 -3.93
CA MET A 99 -2.87 -16.23 -3.04
C MET A 99 -3.93 -15.26 -3.56
N MET A 100 -5.16 -15.51 -3.19
CA MET A 100 -6.26 -14.57 -3.32
C MET A 100 -6.71 -14.13 -1.93
N ILE A 101 -7.02 -12.86 -1.78
CA ILE A 101 -7.71 -12.34 -0.59
C ILE A 101 -9.02 -11.69 -1.03
N ALA A 102 -9.97 -11.60 -0.11
CA ALA A 102 -11.21 -10.84 -0.34
C ALA A 102 -11.61 -10.07 0.91
N LEU A 103 -11.96 -8.81 0.72
CA LEU A 103 -12.41 -7.87 1.75
C LEU A 103 -13.83 -7.40 1.42
N PRO A 104 -14.75 -7.38 2.41
CA PRO A 104 -16.13 -6.95 2.21
C PRO A 104 -16.22 -5.44 1.98
N ASN A 105 -17.09 -5.03 1.08
CA ASN A 105 -17.51 -3.65 0.86
C ASN A 105 -18.88 -3.39 1.47
N LEU A 106 -19.24 -2.13 1.70
CA LEU A 106 -20.52 -1.76 2.32
C LEU A 106 -21.75 -2.10 1.49
N ASP A 107 -21.59 -2.30 0.18
CA ASP A 107 -22.65 -2.62 -0.77
C ASP A 107 -22.93 -4.13 -0.95
N GLY A 108 -22.27 -4.98 -0.13
CA GLY A 108 -22.40 -6.43 -0.19
C GLY A 108 -21.46 -7.12 -1.16
N THR A 109 -20.66 -6.37 -1.92
CA THR A 109 -19.58 -6.91 -2.76
C THR A 109 -18.33 -7.21 -1.95
N PHE A 110 -17.37 -7.92 -2.57
CA PHE A 110 -16.03 -8.08 -2.02
C PHE A 110 -14.99 -7.63 -3.05
N THR A 111 -14.06 -6.79 -2.63
CA THR A 111 -12.84 -6.54 -3.39
C THR A 111 -11.89 -7.73 -3.20
N CYS A 112 -11.60 -8.41 -4.31
CA CYS A 112 -10.67 -9.52 -4.35
C CYS A 112 -9.34 -9.06 -4.93
N THR A 113 -8.24 -9.47 -4.31
CA THR A 113 -6.91 -9.24 -4.85
C THR A 113 -6.21 -10.58 -5.06
N LEU A 114 -5.92 -10.89 -6.32
CA LEU A 114 -5.09 -12.04 -6.67
C LEU A 114 -3.62 -11.58 -6.73
N PHE A 115 -2.82 -12.04 -5.77
CA PHE A 115 -1.35 -11.89 -5.79
C PHE A 115 -0.76 -13.06 -6.55
N PHE A 116 -0.07 -12.78 -7.64
CA PHE A 116 0.29 -13.81 -8.63
C PHE A 116 1.65 -13.54 -9.27
N PRO A 117 2.48 -14.57 -9.52
CA PRO A 117 3.76 -14.39 -10.20
C PRO A 117 3.60 -13.80 -11.59
N PHE A 118 4.54 -12.95 -11.99
CA PHE A 118 4.60 -12.50 -13.38
C PHE A 118 5.05 -13.62 -14.31
N GLU A 119 6.02 -14.43 -13.87
CA GLU A 119 6.68 -15.47 -14.66
C GLU A 119 6.52 -16.86 -13.99
N GLY A 120 6.63 -17.91 -14.78
CA GLY A 120 6.58 -19.29 -14.33
C GLY A 120 5.46 -20.10 -14.97
N GLU A 121 5.34 -21.35 -14.56
CA GLU A 121 4.35 -22.31 -15.13
C GLU A 121 2.91 -21.85 -14.84
N VAL A 122 2.65 -21.31 -13.64
CA VAL A 122 1.36 -20.75 -13.23
C VAL A 122 1.59 -19.28 -12.89
N SER A 123 1.30 -18.36 -13.84
CA SER A 123 1.68 -16.95 -13.75
C SER A 123 0.81 -16.07 -14.66
N PHE A 124 0.92 -14.75 -14.52
CA PHE A 124 0.29 -13.82 -15.45
C PHE A 124 0.75 -14.03 -16.89
N ASN A 125 1.98 -14.49 -17.13
CA ASN A 125 2.49 -14.75 -18.47
C ASN A 125 2.04 -16.07 -19.06
N SER A 126 1.65 -17.05 -18.27
CA SER A 126 1.14 -18.34 -18.74
C SER A 126 -0.38 -18.33 -18.97
N LEU A 127 -1.13 -17.47 -18.28
CA LEU A 127 -2.60 -17.39 -18.39
C LEU A 127 -3.01 -16.23 -19.30
N LYS A 128 -3.04 -16.49 -20.62
CA LYS A 128 -3.32 -15.46 -21.64
C LYS A 128 -4.70 -15.60 -22.31
N THR A 129 -5.31 -16.77 -22.24
CA THR A 129 -6.63 -16.97 -22.83
C THR A 129 -7.71 -17.17 -21.78
N ARG A 130 -8.94 -16.89 -22.15
CA ARG A 130 -10.11 -17.04 -21.30
C ARG A 130 -10.25 -18.47 -20.75
N GLU A 131 -9.98 -19.46 -21.59
CA GLU A 131 -10.07 -20.89 -21.26
C GLU A 131 -9.01 -21.27 -20.22
N GLN A 132 -7.79 -20.77 -20.35
CA GLN A 132 -6.71 -20.99 -19.38
C GLN A 132 -7.05 -20.37 -18.01
N VAL A 133 -7.54 -19.13 -18.00
CA VAL A 133 -7.97 -18.44 -16.77
C VAL A 133 -9.13 -19.16 -16.11
N GLN A 134 -10.13 -19.58 -16.89
CA GLN A 134 -11.27 -20.33 -16.36
C GLN A 134 -10.83 -21.68 -15.77
N ALA A 135 -9.95 -22.42 -16.45
CA ALA A 135 -9.41 -23.68 -15.96
C ALA A 135 -8.63 -23.49 -14.66
N PHE A 136 -7.81 -22.43 -14.58
CA PHE A 136 -7.06 -22.07 -13.38
C PHE A 136 -8.00 -21.73 -12.21
N LEU A 137 -8.94 -20.81 -12.39
CA LEU A 137 -9.85 -20.37 -11.34
C LEU A 137 -10.77 -21.49 -10.85
N SER A 138 -11.30 -22.31 -11.77
CA SER A 138 -12.15 -23.44 -11.41
C SER A 138 -11.41 -24.55 -10.67
N LYS A 139 -10.09 -24.68 -10.86
CA LYS A 139 -9.25 -25.66 -10.16
C LYS A 139 -8.78 -25.13 -8.80
N ASP A 140 -8.18 -23.95 -8.78
CA ASP A 140 -7.44 -23.46 -7.60
C ASP A 140 -8.28 -22.56 -6.69
N PHE A 141 -9.39 -21.98 -7.21
CA PHE A 141 -10.32 -21.12 -6.48
C PHE A 141 -11.77 -21.51 -6.80
N ALA A 142 -12.07 -22.81 -6.77
CA ALA A 142 -13.35 -23.36 -7.19
C ALA A 142 -14.56 -22.78 -6.44
N ASP A 143 -14.42 -22.48 -5.16
CA ASP A 143 -15.43 -21.88 -4.31
C ASP A 143 -15.71 -20.42 -4.73
N VAL A 144 -14.67 -19.63 -4.99
CA VAL A 144 -14.79 -18.26 -5.51
C VAL A 144 -15.39 -18.29 -6.92
N PHE A 145 -14.90 -19.16 -7.79
CA PHE A 145 -15.40 -19.29 -9.16
C PHE A 145 -16.88 -19.68 -9.23
N ALA A 146 -17.33 -20.53 -8.29
CA ALA A 146 -18.74 -20.95 -8.22
C ALA A 146 -19.71 -19.80 -7.91
N ILE A 147 -19.29 -18.82 -7.09
CA ILE A 147 -20.11 -17.66 -6.70
C ILE A 147 -19.88 -16.43 -7.58
N SER A 148 -18.78 -16.39 -8.34
CA SER A 148 -18.39 -15.27 -9.18
C SER A 148 -17.76 -15.73 -10.51
N PRO A 149 -18.51 -16.41 -11.41
CA PRO A 149 -17.94 -16.89 -12.66
C PRO A 149 -17.51 -15.76 -13.63
N GLN A 150 -18.07 -14.54 -13.49
CA GLN A 150 -17.65 -13.35 -14.23
C GLN A 150 -16.24 -12.84 -13.87
N ILE A 151 -15.64 -13.35 -12.83
CA ILE A 151 -14.26 -13.02 -12.42
C ILE A 151 -13.23 -13.27 -13.55
N VAL A 152 -13.57 -14.18 -14.50
CA VAL A 152 -12.76 -14.41 -15.70
C VAL A 152 -12.73 -13.18 -16.61
N ASP A 153 -13.85 -12.47 -16.76
CA ASP A 153 -13.95 -11.26 -17.58
C ASP A 153 -13.11 -10.14 -16.99
N GLU A 154 -13.20 -9.95 -15.67
CA GLU A 154 -12.38 -8.97 -14.94
C GLU A 154 -10.89 -9.32 -15.01
N TYR A 155 -10.54 -10.60 -14.88
CA TYR A 155 -9.14 -11.03 -15.03
C TYR A 155 -8.58 -10.65 -16.42
N MET A 156 -9.36 -10.80 -17.47
CA MET A 156 -8.93 -10.46 -18.83
C MET A 156 -8.89 -8.94 -19.09
N ALA A 157 -9.75 -8.17 -18.44
CA ALA A 157 -9.92 -6.74 -18.67
C ALA A 157 -9.00 -5.88 -17.77
N ASN A 158 -8.84 -6.27 -16.50
CA ASN A 158 -8.11 -5.44 -15.53
C ASN A 158 -6.60 -5.51 -15.73
N PRO A 159 -5.86 -4.40 -15.52
CA PRO A 159 -4.40 -4.40 -15.61
C PRO A 159 -3.77 -5.19 -14.46
N ASN A 160 -2.52 -5.61 -14.66
CA ASN A 160 -1.69 -6.14 -13.59
C ASN A 160 -1.01 -4.98 -12.86
N GLY A 161 -1.09 -4.95 -11.53
CA GLY A 161 -0.33 -4.03 -10.70
C GLY A 161 0.99 -4.64 -10.22
N SER A 162 1.99 -3.80 -10.01
CA SER A 162 3.27 -4.20 -9.42
C SER A 162 3.26 -3.98 -7.92
N LEU A 163 3.91 -4.86 -7.17
CA LEU A 163 4.13 -4.73 -5.74
C LEU A 163 5.49 -4.07 -5.52
N VAL A 164 5.47 -2.79 -5.21
CA VAL A 164 6.66 -1.95 -5.08
C VAL A 164 6.83 -1.46 -3.64
N THR A 165 8.08 -1.49 -3.16
CA THR A 165 8.51 -0.83 -1.93
C THR A 165 9.45 0.30 -2.28
N VAL A 166 9.18 1.50 -1.78
CA VAL A 166 10.02 2.68 -1.94
C VAL A 166 10.55 3.10 -0.58
N ARG A 167 11.86 3.37 -0.51
CA ARG A 167 12.49 4.02 0.63
C ARG A 167 13.32 5.17 0.11
N SER A 168 13.17 6.33 0.68
CA SER A 168 13.92 7.52 0.31
C SER A 168 14.32 8.35 1.52
N TYR A 169 15.36 9.18 1.38
CA TYR A 169 15.75 10.19 2.34
C TYR A 169 16.76 11.15 1.67
N PRO A 170 16.65 12.47 1.91
CA PRO A 170 15.68 13.21 2.71
C PRO A 170 14.30 13.28 2.02
N TRP A 171 13.26 13.66 2.79
CA TRP A 171 11.91 13.88 2.27
C TRP A 171 11.58 15.35 2.06
N SER A 172 12.54 16.22 2.30
CA SER A 172 12.32 17.65 2.18
C SER A 172 13.47 18.38 1.50
N TYR A 173 13.15 19.53 0.91
CA TYR A 173 14.11 20.49 0.41
C TYR A 173 13.81 21.85 1.03
N GLU A 174 14.64 22.26 2.00
CA GLU A 174 14.49 23.50 2.75
C GLU A 174 13.06 23.72 3.26
N ASP A 175 12.47 24.89 2.96
CA ASP A 175 11.08 25.26 3.24
C ASP A 175 10.16 25.16 2.01
N LYS A 176 10.62 24.49 0.92
CA LYS A 176 9.99 24.50 -0.41
C LYS A 176 9.26 23.22 -0.78
N LEU A 177 9.79 22.08 -0.38
CA LEU A 177 9.20 20.77 -0.76
C LEU A 177 9.19 19.82 0.42
N GLY A 178 8.05 19.13 0.62
CA GLY A 178 7.91 17.95 1.48
C GLY A 178 7.26 16.79 0.73
N LEU A 179 7.80 15.56 0.89
CA LEU A 179 7.21 14.33 0.38
C LEU A 179 6.38 13.65 1.46
N LEU A 180 5.20 13.15 1.10
CA LEU A 180 4.24 12.50 1.98
C LEU A 180 3.77 11.15 1.38
N GLY A 181 3.40 10.21 2.24
CA GLY A 181 2.84 8.93 1.84
C GLY A 181 3.72 8.18 0.85
N ASP A 182 3.12 7.57 -0.17
CA ASP A 182 3.82 6.73 -1.15
C ASP A 182 4.91 7.48 -1.95
N ALA A 183 4.84 8.81 -2.02
CA ALA A 183 5.90 9.60 -2.63
C ALA A 183 7.23 9.48 -1.87
N SER A 184 7.18 9.29 -0.56
CA SER A 184 8.35 9.12 0.32
C SER A 184 8.62 7.66 0.70
N HIS A 185 7.57 6.83 0.91
CA HIS A 185 7.68 5.50 1.51
C HIS A 185 6.57 4.52 1.08
N ALA A 186 6.44 4.26 -0.21
CA ALA A 186 5.48 3.26 -0.69
C ALA A 186 5.79 1.87 -0.12
N ILE A 187 4.76 1.16 0.29
CA ILE A 187 4.87 -0.18 0.89
C ILE A 187 3.95 -1.19 0.20
N VAL A 188 4.32 -2.47 0.27
CA VAL A 188 3.45 -3.56 -0.20
C VAL A 188 2.23 -3.74 0.72
N PRO A 189 1.06 -4.18 0.20
CA PRO A 189 -0.23 -4.07 0.90
C PRO A 189 -0.51 -5.13 1.98
N PHE A 190 0.45 -5.95 2.35
CA PHE A 190 0.20 -7.15 3.16
C PHE A 190 -0.16 -6.91 4.64
N PHE A 191 0.03 -5.69 5.14
CA PHE A 191 -0.55 -5.26 6.42
C PHE A 191 -1.76 -4.33 6.25
N GLY A 192 -2.07 -3.89 5.02
CA GLY A 192 -3.13 -2.92 4.76
C GLY A 192 -2.84 -1.52 5.34
N GLN A 193 -1.57 -1.17 5.55
CA GLN A 193 -1.19 0.05 6.28
C GLN A 193 -0.71 1.21 5.41
N GLY A 194 -0.67 1.07 4.07
CA GLY A 194 -0.20 2.15 3.20
C GLY A 194 -0.98 3.45 3.37
N MET A 195 -2.30 3.38 3.26
CA MET A 195 -3.19 4.52 3.47
C MET A 195 -3.11 5.07 4.90
N ASN A 196 -3.11 4.18 5.91
CA ASN A 196 -3.01 4.57 7.31
C ASN A 196 -1.70 5.31 7.61
N SER A 197 -0.57 4.82 7.08
CA SER A 197 0.73 5.47 7.21
C SER A 197 0.75 6.86 6.55
N GLY A 198 0.14 7.00 5.37
CA GLY A 198 0.00 8.30 4.70
C GLY A 198 -0.89 9.29 5.46
N PHE A 199 -1.99 8.82 6.08
CA PHE A 199 -2.81 9.69 6.95
C PHE A 199 -2.10 10.03 8.26
N GLU A 200 -1.30 9.11 8.80
CA GLU A 200 -0.45 9.41 9.96
C GLU A 200 0.60 10.48 9.62
N ASP A 201 1.15 10.49 8.40
CA ASP A 201 2.00 11.58 7.93
C ASP A 201 1.28 12.94 8.00
N CYS A 202 0.04 12.99 7.49
CA CYS A 202 -0.76 14.22 7.55
C CYS A 202 -1.04 14.66 9.00
N PHE A 203 -1.32 13.71 9.88
CA PHE A 203 -1.59 13.99 11.29
C PHE A 203 -0.35 14.52 12.03
N GLU A 204 0.81 13.89 11.83
CA GLU A 204 2.07 14.34 12.44
C GLU A 204 2.54 15.69 11.87
N LEU A 205 2.37 15.90 10.55
CA LEU A 205 2.64 17.19 9.93
C LEU A 205 1.76 18.30 10.54
N GLY A 206 0.45 18.03 10.75
CA GLY A 206 -0.47 18.96 11.40
C GLY A 206 -0.03 19.35 12.81
N LYS A 207 0.41 18.40 13.63
CA LYS A 207 0.97 18.69 14.97
C LYS A 207 2.19 19.59 14.90
N LEU A 208 3.09 19.36 13.95
CA LEU A 208 4.30 20.16 13.78
C LEU A 208 3.95 21.58 13.30
N MET A 209 2.91 21.74 12.45
CA MET A 209 2.40 23.04 12.04
C MET A 209 1.86 23.85 13.24
N ASP A 210 1.19 23.19 14.19
CA ASP A 210 0.73 23.83 15.43
C ASP A 210 1.90 24.20 16.35
N GLN A 211 2.94 23.37 16.39
CA GLN A 211 4.11 23.58 17.24
C GLN A 211 5.07 24.66 16.72
N TYR A 212 5.23 24.76 15.40
CA TYR A 212 6.16 25.68 14.72
C TYR A 212 5.44 26.56 13.67
N PRO A 213 4.49 27.43 14.06
CA PRO A 213 3.65 28.15 13.12
C PRO A 213 4.44 28.94 12.08
N GLY A 214 4.33 28.57 10.80
CA GLY A 214 4.97 29.25 9.67
C GLY A 214 6.45 28.91 9.44
N ASP A 215 7.11 28.17 10.32
CA ASP A 215 8.50 27.74 10.13
C ASP A 215 8.57 26.39 9.39
N TRP A 216 8.27 26.43 8.08
CA TRP A 216 8.25 25.24 7.24
C TRP A 216 9.57 24.49 7.17
N LYS A 217 10.69 25.17 7.33
CA LYS A 217 12.01 24.53 7.37
C LYS A 217 12.13 23.59 8.56
N THR A 218 11.77 24.06 9.75
CA THR A 218 11.76 23.25 10.97
C THR A 218 10.70 22.16 10.89
N ILE A 219 9.47 22.50 10.45
CA ILE A 219 8.36 21.54 10.30
C ILE A 219 8.78 20.34 9.44
N LEU A 220 9.29 20.58 8.23
CA LEU A 220 9.66 19.51 7.30
C LEU A 220 10.88 18.71 7.79
N SER A 221 11.82 19.37 8.49
CA SER A 221 12.97 18.68 9.09
C SER A 221 12.53 17.73 10.20
N GLU A 222 11.73 18.19 11.16
CA GLU A 222 11.25 17.37 12.27
C GLU A 222 10.30 16.26 11.78
N PHE A 223 9.47 16.55 10.77
CA PHE A 223 8.60 15.57 10.15
C PHE A 223 9.36 14.37 9.61
N GLN A 224 10.36 14.56 8.76
CA GLN A 224 11.12 13.44 8.19
C GLN A 224 11.91 12.66 9.26
N ILE A 225 12.43 13.33 10.31
CA ILE A 225 13.15 12.68 11.41
C ILE A 225 12.21 11.77 12.21
N SER A 226 11.01 12.24 12.50
CA SER A 226 10.03 11.46 13.28
C SER A 226 9.39 10.33 12.49
N ARG A 227 9.10 10.56 11.19
CA ARG A 227 8.35 9.61 10.36
C ARG A 227 9.20 8.53 9.70
N LYS A 228 10.42 8.86 9.25
CA LYS A 228 11.29 7.91 8.53
C LYS A 228 11.49 6.57 9.25
N PRO A 229 11.82 6.51 10.57
CA PRO A 229 11.95 5.23 11.26
C PRO A 229 10.65 4.41 11.31
N ASN A 230 9.49 5.06 11.37
CA ASN A 230 8.19 4.40 11.36
C ASN A 230 7.84 3.86 9.97
N ALA A 231 8.11 4.63 8.92
CA ALA A 231 7.91 4.22 7.53
C ALA A 231 8.80 3.01 7.16
N ASP A 232 10.06 3.00 7.59
CA ASP A 232 10.95 1.86 7.38
C ASP A 232 10.46 0.61 8.13
N ALA A 233 10.02 0.77 9.38
CA ALA A 233 9.52 -0.33 10.20
C ALA A 233 8.27 -0.98 9.59
N ILE A 234 7.29 -0.19 9.14
CA ILE A 234 6.08 -0.76 8.51
C ILE A 234 6.39 -1.40 7.16
N ALA A 235 7.37 -0.87 6.39
CA ALA A 235 7.82 -1.49 5.16
C ALA A 235 8.46 -2.86 5.40
N ASP A 236 9.31 -3.00 6.46
CA ASP A 236 9.90 -4.28 6.84
C ASP A 236 8.82 -5.27 7.28
N MET A 237 7.92 -4.85 8.16
CA MET A 237 6.82 -5.70 8.64
C MET A 237 5.89 -6.14 7.50
N ALA A 238 5.62 -5.29 6.52
CA ALA A 238 4.79 -5.64 5.36
C ALA A 238 5.43 -6.73 4.50
N LEU A 239 6.76 -6.67 4.29
CA LEU A 239 7.51 -7.71 3.58
C LEU A 239 7.57 -9.01 4.39
N GLU A 240 7.79 -8.95 5.71
CA GLU A 240 7.74 -10.13 6.59
C GLU A 240 6.36 -10.80 6.52
N ASN A 241 5.30 -10.02 6.61
CA ASN A 241 3.92 -10.54 6.55
C ASN A 241 3.59 -11.18 5.21
N PHE A 242 4.12 -10.66 4.09
CA PHE A 242 4.01 -11.31 2.78
C PHE A 242 4.57 -12.73 2.81
N ILE A 243 5.79 -12.90 3.32
CA ILE A 243 6.43 -14.21 3.43
C ILE A 243 5.61 -15.13 4.35
N GLU A 244 5.09 -14.60 5.47
CA GLU A 244 4.23 -15.38 6.36
C GLU A 244 2.94 -15.84 5.68
N MET A 245 2.24 -14.96 5.01
CA MET A 245 0.97 -15.26 4.33
C MET A 245 1.17 -16.22 3.16
N ARG A 246 2.25 -16.08 2.40
CA ARG A 246 2.54 -16.89 1.24
C ARG A 246 3.01 -18.30 1.62
N ASP A 247 4.00 -18.40 2.50
CA ASP A 247 4.79 -19.62 2.71
C ASP A 247 4.43 -20.38 3.99
N LYS A 248 3.98 -19.68 5.04
CA LYS A 248 3.85 -20.27 6.38
C LYS A 248 2.43 -20.64 6.80
N VAL A 249 1.40 -20.19 6.07
CA VAL A 249 -0.02 -20.40 6.48
C VAL A 249 -0.39 -21.89 6.51
N ALA A 250 0.32 -22.74 5.79
CA ALA A 250 0.15 -24.20 5.81
C ALA A 250 1.11 -24.93 6.77
N ASP A 251 2.09 -24.24 7.36
CA ASP A 251 3.05 -24.84 8.29
C ASP A 251 2.43 -25.07 9.66
N GLN A 252 2.45 -26.33 10.13
CA GLN A 252 1.83 -26.72 11.39
C GLN A 252 2.48 -26.03 12.61
N LYS A 253 3.79 -25.76 12.58
CA LYS A 253 4.50 -25.07 13.67
C LYS A 253 4.08 -23.60 13.72
N PHE A 254 3.94 -22.97 12.56
CA PHE A 254 3.44 -21.60 12.46
C PHE A 254 2.00 -21.49 12.99
N LEU A 255 1.11 -22.40 12.58
CA LEU A 255 -0.28 -22.44 13.07
C LEU A 255 -0.35 -22.67 14.58
N LEU A 256 0.53 -23.51 15.14
CA LEU A 256 0.64 -23.70 16.58
C LEU A 256 1.10 -22.42 17.29
N ARG A 257 2.14 -21.74 16.75
CA ARG A 257 2.62 -20.46 17.27
C ARG A 257 1.48 -19.43 17.29
N LYS A 258 0.72 -19.26 16.21
CA LYS A 258 -0.42 -18.35 16.15
C LYS A 258 -1.52 -18.68 17.17
N LYS A 259 -1.80 -19.97 17.40
CA LYS A 259 -2.74 -20.40 18.47
C LYS A 259 -2.23 -20.02 19.86
N ILE A 260 -0.92 -20.17 20.11
CA ILE A 260 -0.29 -19.78 21.38
C ILE A 260 -0.39 -18.25 21.56
N GLU A 261 -0.03 -17.46 20.53
CA GLU A 261 -0.14 -16.01 20.54
C GLU A 261 -1.57 -15.53 20.85
N GLN A 262 -2.57 -16.11 20.18
CA GLN A 262 -3.99 -15.83 20.47
C GLN A 262 -4.40 -16.16 21.90
N LYS A 263 -3.91 -17.31 22.43
CA LYS A 263 -4.19 -17.71 23.81
C LYS A 263 -3.54 -16.78 24.83
N LEU A 264 -2.30 -16.36 24.57
CA LEU A 264 -1.58 -15.40 25.41
C LEU A 264 -2.29 -14.03 25.42
N SER A 265 -2.67 -13.50 24.25
CA SER A 265 -3.41 -12.24 24.15
C SER A 265 -4.75 -12.27 24.91
N LYS A 266 -5.46 -13.42 24.87
CA LYS A 266 -6.72 -13.58 25.63
C LYS A 266 -6.50 -13.71 27.14
N GLN A 267 -5.44 -14.38 27.55
CA GLN A 267 -5.17 -14.69 28.96
C GLN A 267 -4.45 -13.55 29.68
N TYR A 268 -3.64 -12.78 28.95
CA TYR A 268 -2.81 -11.70 29.48
C TYR A 268 -2.91 -10.43 28.62
N PRO A 269 -4.11 -9.85 28.42
CA PRO A 269 -4.33 -8.73 27.50
C PRO A 269 -3.51 -7.49 27.85
N GLU A 270 -3.18 -7.29 29.15
CA GLU A 270 -2.36 -6.17 29.62
C GLU A 270 -0.85 -6.37 29.39
N ASN A 271 -0.41 -7.61 29.20
CA ASN A 271 1.01 -7.95 29.14
C ASN A 271 1.46 -8.47 27.78
N TYR A 272 0.52 -8.91 26.94
CA TYR A 272 0.83 -9.48 25.64
C TYR A 272 -0.16 -9.00 24.58
N ILE A 273 0.36 -8.24 23.64
CA ILE A 273 -0.37 -7.82 22.43
C ILE A 273 0.45 -8.32 21.23
N SER A 274 -0.20 -9.02 20.29
CA SER A 274 0.52 -9.50 19.10
C SER A 274 0.97 -8.34 18.22
N LYS A 275 2.10 -8.50 17.50
CA LYS A 275 2.59 -7.51 16.51
C LYS A 275 1.47 -7.10 15.55
N TYR A 276 0.71 -8.06 15.02
CA TYR A 276 -0.41 -7.79 14.12
C TYR A 276 -1.45 -6.87 14.77
N SER A 277 -1.82 -7.13 16.03
CA SER A 277 -2.80 -6.30 16.75
C SER A 277 -2.28 -4.90 17.05
N LEU A 278 -1.00 -4.76 17.39
CA LEU A 278 -0.35 -3.45 17.59
C LEU A 278 -0.39 -2.60 16.32
N VAL A 279 -0.08 -3.21 15.18
CA VAL A 279 -0.02 -2.51 13.88
C VAL A 279 -1.43 -2.22 13.33
N SER A 280 -2.34 -3.21 13.38
CA SER A 280 -3.64 -3.11 12.69
C SER A 280 -4.73 -2.44 13.52
N PHE A 281 -4.66 -2.51 14.84
CA PHE A 281 -5.71 -2.04 15.76
C PHE A 281 -5.20 -1.14 16.88
N GLY A 282 -3.88 -0.87 16.91
CA GLY A 282 -3.25 0.01 17.88
C GLY A 282 -2.83 1.35 17.27
N THR A 283 -2.39 2.26 18.15
CA THR A 283 -1.79 3.55 17.79
C THR A 283 -0.31 3.62 18.18
N ALA A 284 0.30 2.47 18.49
CA ALA A 284 1.74 2.40 18.78
C ALA A 284 2.55 2.75 17.52
N PRO A 285 3.63 3.53 17.66
CA PRO A 285 4.52 3.80 16.54
C PRO A 285 5.00 2.49 15.89
N TYR A 286 5.05 2.44 14.56
CA TYR A 286 5.43 1.20 13.84
C TYR A 286 6.82 0.68 14.22
N LYS A 287 7.78 1.59 14.49
CA LYS A 287 9.11 1.21 14.99
C LYS A 287 9.06 0.46 16.33
N ASP A 288 8.14 0.86 17.21
CA ASP A 288 7.98 0.23 18.51
C ASP A 288 7.27 -1.13 18.38
N ALA A 289 6.25 -1.22 17.50
CA ALA A 289 5.60 -2.47 17.17
C ALA A 289 6.58 -3.49 16.55
N LEU A 290 7.51 -3.04 15.69
CA LEU A 290 8.57 -3.87 15.12
C LEU A 290 9.53 -4.39 16.22
N ALA A 291 9.91 -3.54 17.17
CA ALA A 291 10.84 -3.90 18.25
C ALA A 291 10.22 -4.86 19.28
N MET A 292 8.90 -4.85 19.46
CA MET A 292 8.18 -5.70 20.41
C MET A 292 7.89 -7.11 19.87
N GLY A 293 7.89 -7.31 18.57
CA GLY A 293 7.57 -8.58 17.89
C GLY A 293 8.75 -9.29 17.36
#